data_cc390e450d6c4cb2edbadb8197373de7
#
_entry.id   cc390e450d6c4cb2edbadb8197373de7
#
_cell.length_a   1.000
_cell.length_b   1.000
_cell.length_c   1.000
_cell.angle_alpha   90.00
_cell.angle_beta   90.00
_cell.angle_gamma   90.00
#
_symmetry.space_group_name_H-M   'P 1'
#
loop_
_entity.id
_entity.type
_entity.pdbx_description
1 polymer ?
#
loop_
_entity_poly.entity_id
_entity_poly.type
_entity_poly.pdbx_seq_one_letter_code
_entity_poly.pdbx_strand_id
1 'polypeptide(L)'
;MADNNENKVLNVPLLRFPEFTDEWKESVLSDFVERVKRKNKNNLCKLPLTISAQYGLVDQISFFNKVIASENMSNYYLLHKGDFAYNKSYSSEYPWGAIKRLDCYEQGTLSSLYICFKPYSHVSSDFLTHYFETSKWHQGISEIAVEGARNHGLLNVGIQDFFETRHCLPQSLLEQEKIAKFLNLIEERIATQNKIIEDLKKLKSAITDLLFHSIADAHTIRLGKIAHITNGAGDVQDANTEHQEDWYPFFDRSEELKWFPTYSFDKEAVIYAGEGQSFYPRYYN
;
A
#
# COMPACT_ATOMS: atom_id res chain seq x y z
N MET A 1 -27.71 16.96 -45.15
CA MET A 1 -26.45 16.42 -44.72
C MET A 1 -26.38 16.66 -43.22
N ALA A 2 -26.62 15.64 -42.41
CA ALA A 2 -26.56 15.76 -40.98
C ALA A 2 -25.11 15.57 -40.56
N ASP A 3 -24.50 16.58 -39.96
CA ASP A 3 -23.22 16.49 -39.30
C ASP A 3 -23.35 15.58 -38.10
N ASN A 4 -22.96 14.32 -38.26
CA ASN A 4 -22.71 13.43 -37.13
C ASN A 4 -21.42 13.89 -36.45
N ASN A 5 -21.53 14.90 -35.61
CA ASN A 5 -20.50 15.23 -34.65
C ASN A 5 -20.67 14.24 -33.47
N GLU A 6 -20.26 12.99 -33.68
CA GLU A 6 -20.05 12.04 -32.59
C GLU A 6 -19.03 12.69 -31.65
N ASN A 7 -19.45 13.06 -30.46
CA ASN A 7 -18.56 13.49 -29.37
C ASN A 7 -17.58 12.34 -29.09
N LYS A 8 -16.47 12.30 -29.83
CA LYS A 8 -15.38 11.37 -29.59
C LYS A 8 -14.85 11.64 -28.19
N VAL A 9 -15.13 10.74 -27.27
CA VAL A 9 -14.54 10.82 -25.92
C VAL A 9 -13.04 10.64 -26.07
N LEU A 10 -12.30 11.72 -25.82
CA LEU A 10 -10.84 11.69 -25.87
C LEU A 10 -10.31 10.74 -24.76
N ASN A 11 -9.36 9.91 -25.12
CA ASN A 11 -8.71 8.99 -24.18
C ASN A 11 -7.62 9.72 -23.38
N VAL A 12 -8.04 10.54 -22.43
CA VAL A 12 -7.19 11.36 -21.58
C VAL A 12 -7.70 11.32 -20.13
N PRO A 13 -6.85 11.49 -19.12
CA PRO A 13 -7.29 11.56 -17.73
C PRO A 13 -8.13 12.83 -17.48
N LEU A 14 -9.03 12.77 -16.48
CA LEU A 14 -9.86 13.91 -16.07
C LEU A 14 -9.03 15.10 -15.57
N LEU A 15 -7.91 14.81 -14.90
CA LEU A 15 -6.93 15.82 -14.47
C LEU A 15 -5.69 15.70 -15.36
N ARG A 16 -5.33 16.80 -16.02
CA ARG A 16 -4.19 16.87 -16.91
C ARG A 16 -3.54 18.24 -16.85
N PHE A 17 -2.24 18.29 -17.05
CA PHE A 17 -1.54 19.55 -17.25
C PHE A 17 -1.98 20.19 -18.57
N PRO A 18 -2.37 21.48 -18.57
CA PRO A 18 -3.03 22.12 -19.73
C PRO A 18 -2.16 22.25 -20.98
N GLU A 19 -0.84 22.17 -20.83
CA GLU A 19 0.10 22.23 -21.96
C GLU A 19 0.15 20.94 -22.80
N PHE A 20 -0.41 19.83 -22.33
CA PHE A 20 -0.48 18.56 -23.06
C PHE A 20 -1.89 18.37 -23.61
N THR A 21 -2.01 18.24 -24.92
CA THR A 21 -3.30 18.15 -25.61
C THR A 21 -3.50 16.85 -26.39
N ASP A 22 -2.41 16.10 -26.65
CA ASP A 22 -2.46 14.86 -27.42
C ASP A 22 -3.18 13.75 -26.65
N GLU A 23 -3.92 12.90 -27.36
CA GLU A 23 -4.56 11.72 -26.74
C GLU A 23 -3.52 10.73 -26.23
N TRP A 24 -3.83 10.10 -25.11
CA TRP A 24 -3.08 8.93 -24.66
C TRP A 24 -3.37 7.75 -25.61
N LYS A 25 -2.36 6.96 -25.91
CA LYS A 25 -2.48 5.84 -26.84
C LYS A 25 -2.45 4.50 -26.12
N GLU A 26 -3.24 3.59 -26.63
CA GLU A 26 -3.14 2.20 -26.27
C GLU A 26 -1.91 1.58 -26.92
N SER A 27 -1.11 0.88 -26.13
CA SER A 27 0.10 0.17 -26.55
C SER A 27 0.17 -1.15 -25.78
N VAL A 28 0.82 -2.15 -26.34
CA VAL A 28 1.11 -3.38 -25.60
C VAL A 28 2.34 -3.18 -24.69
N LEU A 29 2.42 -3.93 -23.59
CA LEU A 29 3.51 -3.78 -22.62
C LEU A 29 4.89 -3.90 -23.29
N SER A 30 5.05 -4.82 -24.24
CA SER A 30 6.30 -5.01 -24.99
C SER A 30 6.74 -3.81 -25.83
N ASP A 31 5.85 -2.83 -26.12
CA ASP A 31 6.21 -1.62 -26.87
C ASP A 31 7.04 -0.65 -26.01
N PHE A 32 6.93 -0.71 -24.71
CA PHE A 32 7.55 0.26 -23.81
C PHE A 32 8.43 -0.37 -22.70
N VAL A 33 8.49 -1.72 -22.60
CA VAL A 33 9.40 -2.41 -21.69
C VAL A 33 10.08 -3.61 -22.36
N GLU A 34 11.27 -3.95 -21.89
CA GLU A 34 12.03 -5.11 -22.31
C GLU A 34 12.10 -6.16 -21.19
N ARG A 35 11.89 -7.42 -21.52
CA ARG A 35 12.03 -8.52 -20.56
C ARG A 35 13.46 -8.65 -20.06
N VAL A 36 13.66 -8.66 -18.75
CA VAL A 36 14.93 -8.99 -18.12
C VAL A 36 15.11 -10.52 -18.11
N LYS A 37 16.16 -11.00 -18.80
CA LYS A 37 16.54 -12.43 -18.88
C LYS A 37 17.90 -12.70 -18.20
N ARG A 38 18.55 -11.65 -17.67
CA ARG A 38 19.86 -11.79 -17.00
C ARG A 38 19.72 -12.77 -15.84
N LYS A 39 20.68 -13.69 -15.75
CA LYS A 39 20.79 -14.64 -14.65
C LYS A 39 21.97 -14.29 -13.74
N ASN A 40 21.88 -14.64 -12.48
CA ASN A 40 22.94 -14.49 -11.50
C ASN A 40 24.05 -15.52 -11.73
N LYS A 41 24.72 -15.42 -12.89
CA LYS A 41 25.79 -16.37 -13.28
C LYS A 41 26.84 -16.49 -12.18
N ASN A 42 27.31 -17.73 -11.95
CA ASN A 42 28.30 -18.04 -10.92
C ASN A 42 27.89 -17.64 -9.49
N ASN A 43 26.61 -17.40 -9.24
CA ASN A 43 26.08 -17.05 -7.93
C ASN A 43 26.81 -15.83 -7.29
N LEU A 44 27.12 -14.81 -8.11
CA LEU A 44 27.93 -13.66 -7.70
C LEU A 44 27.16 -12.71 -6.78
N CYS A 45 25.90 -12.43 -7.09
CA CYS A 45 25.05 -11.63 -6.21
C CYS A 45 24.43 -12.52 -5.14
N LYS A 46 24.61 -12.15 -3.88
CA LYS A 46 24.16 -12.89 -2.70
C LYS A 46 22.94 -12.24 -2.01
N LEU A 47 22.37 -11.20 -2.58
CA LEU A 47 21.21 -10.50 -2.05
C LEU A 47 19.93 -11.07 -2.65
N PRO A 48 19.20 -11.96 -1.96
CA PRO A 48 17.91 -12.44 -2.41
C PRO A 48 16.85 -11.36 -2.15
N LEU A 49 16.07 -11.05 -3.17
CA LEU A 49 14.95 -10.11 -3.08
C LEU A 49 13.62 -10.84 -3.01
N THR A 50 12.63 -10.14 -2.44
CA THR A 50 11.21 -10.46 -2.54
C THR A 50 10.42 -9.21 -2.85
N ILE A 51 9.19 -9.36 -3.37
CA ILE A 51 8.27 -8.24 -3.55
C ILE A 51 7.33 -8.18 -2.34
N SER A 52 7.42 -7.08 -1.61
CA SER A 52 6.37 -6.60 -0.72
C SER A 52 5.50 -5.62 -1.48
N ALA A 53 4.18 -5.79 -1.43
CA ALA A 53 3.25 -4.87 -2.07
C ALA A 53 3.36 -3.44 -1.49
N GLN A 54 3.68 -3.32 -0.19
CA GLN A 54 3.83 -2.03 0.50
C GLN A 54 5.24 -1.44 0.39
N TYR A 55 6.29 -2.28 0.46
CA TYR A 55 7.69 -1.81 0.59
C TYR A 55 8.51 -1.99 -0.70
N GLY A 56 7.91 -2.52 -1.76
CA GLY A 56 8.60 -2.74 -3.03
C GLY A 56 9.50 -3.98 -3.04
N LEU A 57 10.58 -3.92 -3.80
CA LEU A 57 11.61 -4.97 -3.84
C LEU A 57 12.56 -4.82 -2.66
N VAL A 58 12.46 -5.71 -1.70
CA VAL A 58 13.19 -5.68 -0.43
C VAL A 58 14.06 -6.93 -0.24
N ASP A 59 15.07 -6.84 0.64
CA ASP A 59 15.88 -7.99 1.05
C ASP A 59 14.98 -9.05 1.71
N GLN A 60 14.94 -10.21 1.10
CA GLN A 60 14.10 -11.33 1.53
C GLN A 60 14.45 -11.83 2.95
N ILE A 61 15.72 -11.83 3.30
CA ILE A 61 16.18 -12.33 4.59
C ILE A 61 15.71 -11.39 5.71
N SER A 62 15.94 -10.10 5.53
CA SER A 62 15.51 -9.06 6.48
C SER A 62 13.98 -9.00 6.60
N PHE A 63 13.26 -9.14 5.49
CA PHE A 63 11.81 -9.05 5.48
C PHE A 63 11.11 -10.22 6.21
N PHE A 64 11.57 -11.45 5.98
CA PHE A 64 10.97 -12.64 6.60
C PHE A 64 11.68 -13.08 7.90
N ASN A 65 12.77 -12.43 8.28
CA ASN A 65 13.65 -12.81 9.39
C ASN A 65 14.10 -14.29 9.30
N LYS A 66 14.26 -14.80 8.09
CA LYS A 66 14.72 -16.17 7.79
C LYS A 66 15.26 -16.29 6.38
N VAL A 67 16.15 -17.27 6.16
CA VAL A 67 16.64 -17.63 4.83
C VAL A 67 15.60 -18.51 4.13
N ILE A 68 15.03 -18.03 3.03
CA ILE A 68 14.08 -18.76 2.17
C ILE A 68 14.73 -19.10 0.84
N ALA A 69 15.57 -18.20 0.32
CA ALA A 69 16.25 -18.40 -0.94
C ALA A 69 17.22 -19.61 -0.87
N SER A 70 17.39 -20.29 -1.99
CA SER A 70 18.39 -21.34 -2.14
C SER A 70 19.79 -20.76 -2.00
N GLU A 71 20.74 -21.52 -1.40
CA GLU A 71 22.17 -21.15 -1.38
C GLU A 71 22.72 -20.93 -2.79
N ASN A 72 22.27 -21.71 -3.76
CA ASN A 72 22.60 -21.53 -5.17
C ASN A 72 21.48 -20.77 -5.89
N MET A 73 21.71 -19.47 -6.09
CA MET A 73 20.82 -18.57 -6.82
C MET A 73 21.26 -18.33 -8.28
N SER A 74 22.11 -19.20 -8.86
CA SER A 74 22.62 -19.00 -10.24
C SER A 74 21.52 -18.95 -11.29
N ASN A 75 20.39 -19.61 -11.04
CA ASN A 75 19.21 -19.63 -11.91
C ASN A 75 18.23 -18.48 -11.63
N TYR A 76 18.46 -17.69 -10.58
CA TYR A 76 17.64 -16.51 -10.29
C TYR A 76 17.91 -15.40 -11.30
N TYR A 77 16.95 -14.51 -11.49
CA TYR A 77 17.17 -13.29 -12.25
C TYR A 77 18.10 -12.37 -11.46
N LEU A 78 19.04 -11.73 -12.16
CA LEU A 78 19.82 -10.63 -11.63
C LEU A 78 19.14 -9.32 -12.05
N LEU A 79 18.63 -8.58 -11.08
CA LEU A 79 18.06 -7.27 -11.29
C LEU A 79 19.08 -6.19 -10.95
N HIS A 80 18.98 -5.08 -11.69
CA HIS A 80 19.69 -3.85 -11.40
C HIS A 80 18.69 -2.79 -10.97
N LYS A 81 19.15 -1.78 -10.27
CA LYS A 81 18.33 -0.62 -9.90
C LYS A 81 17.58 -0.06 -11.11
N GLY A 82 16.30 0.20 -10.94
CA GLY A 82 15.41 0.62 -12.03
C GLY A 82 14.71 -0.52 -12.77
N ASP A 83 15.12 -1.79 -12.58
CA ASP A 83 14.38 -2.94 -13.11
C ASP A 83 13.09 -3.18 -12.32
N PHE A 84 12.07 -3.63 -13.00
CA PHE A 84 10.77 -3.98 -12.43
C PHE A 84 10.58 -5.48 -12.31
N ALA A 85 9.73 -5.87 -11.39
CA ALA A 85 9.29 -7.26 -11.30
C ALA A 85 7.79 -7.34 -10.95
N TYR A 86 7.12 -8.31 -11.57
CA TYR A 86 5.73 -8.65 -11.31
C TYR A 86 5.65 -9.91 -10.45
N ASN A 87 4.97 -9.78 -9.30
CA ASN A 87 4.60 -10.88 -8.43
C ASN A 87 3.17 -11.31 -8.76
N LYS A 88 3.01 -12.55 -9.17
CA LYS A 88 1.72 -13.18 -9.51
C LYS A 88 0.90 -13.62 -8.29
N SER A 89 1.41 -13.44 -7.07
CA SER A 89 0.65 -13.75 -5.85
C SER A 89 -0.51 -12.77 -5.69
N TYR A 90 -1.70 -13.29 -5.49
CA TYR A 90 -2.89 -12.48 -5.26
C TYR A 90 -3.31 -12.49 -3.79
N SER A 91 -3.93 -11.41 -3.35
CA SER A 91 -4.56 -11.26 -2.04
C SER A 91 -5.82 -10.40 -2.18
N SER A 92 -6.58 -10.24 -1.10
CA SER A 92 -7.76 -9.35 -1.09
C SER A 92 -7.40 -7.90 -1.47
N GLU A 93 -6.24 -7.40 -1.04
CA GLU A 93 -5.78 -6.05 -1.35
C GLU A 93 -5.12 -5.95 -2.73
N TYR A 94 -4.52 -7.04 -3.23
CA TYR A 94 -3.80 -7.12 -4.51
C TYR A 94 -4.34 -8.27 -5.37
N PRO A 95 -5.57 -8.17 -5.86
CA PRO A 95 -6.24 -9.28 -6.56
C PRO A 95 -5.54 -9.70 -7.86
N TRP A 96 -4.76 -8.82 -8.47
CA TRP A 96 -4.02 -9.06 -9.70
C TRP A 96 -2.50 -9.12 -9.50
N GLY A 97 -2.06 -9.30 -8.25
CA GLY A 97 -0.65 -9.28 -7.88
C GLY A 97 -0.08 -7.87 -7.77
N ALA A 98 1.24 -7.75 -7.77
CA ALA A 98 1.91 -6.45 -7.61
C ALA A 98 3.12 -6.31 -8.54
N ILE A 99 3.30 -5.14 -9.12
CA ILE A 99 4.46 -4.76 -9.91
C ILE A 99 5.25 -3.72 -9.14
N LYS A 100 6.55 -3.96 -8.91
CA LYS A 100 7.41 -3.05 -8.16
C LYS A 100 8.76 -2.89 -8.83
N ARG A 101 9.38 -1.71 -8.65
CA ARG A 101 10.73 -1.36 -9.15
C ARG A 101 11.77 -1.60 -8.07
N LEU A 102 12.98 -1.97 -8.48
CA LEU A 102 14.12 -2.06 -7.59
C LEU A 102 14.75 -0.67 -7.40
N ASP A 103 14.52 -0.06 -6.25
CA ASP A 103 14.99 1.28 -5.92
C ASP A 103 16.04 1.28 -4.79
N CYS A 104 15.92 0.35 -3.83
CA CYS A 104 16.73 0.38 -2.61
C CYS A 104 18.14 -0.21 -2.75
N TYR A 105 18.39 -1.00 -3.78
CA TYR A 105 19.66 -1.69 -3.97
C TYR A 105 20.17 -1.54 -5.40
N GLU A 106 21.48 -1.44 -5.58
CA GLU A 106 22.09 -1.34 -6.91
C GLU A 106 21.87 -2.61 -7.74
N GLN A 107 21.82 -3.76 -7.08
CA GLN A 107 21.49 -5.04 -7.69
C GLN A 107 20.96 -6.03 -6.65
N GLY A 108 20.22 -7.05 -7.12
CA GLY A 108 19.75 -8.14 -6.28
C GLY A 108 19.28 -9.32 -7.12
N THR A 109 19.01 -10.44 -6.49
CA THR A 109 18.54 -11.65 -7.17
C THR A 109 17.08 -11.93 -6.86
N LEU A 110 16.33 -12.32 -7.88
CA LEU A 110 14.91 -12.63 -7.75
C LEU A 110 14.58 -13.99 -8.37
N SER A 111 13.74 -14.77 -7.68
CA SER A 111 13.32 -16.09 -8.14
C SER A 111 12.73 -16.05 -9.54
N SER A 112 12.87 -17.13 -10.29
CA SER A 112 12.29 -17.28 -11.63
C SER A 112 10.75 -17.37 -11.66
N LEU A 113 10.10 -17.38 -10.50
CA LEU A 113 8.64 -17.30 -10.38
C LEU A 113 8.11 -15.92 -10.76
N TYR A 114 8.91 -14.88 -10.65
CA TYR A 114 8.56 -13.52 -11.00
C TYR A 114 8.78 -13.24 -12.49
N ILE A 115 8.05 -12.26 -13.04
CA ILE A 115 8.31 -11.75 -14.40
C ILE A 115 9.07 -10.44 -14.24
N CYS A 116 10.29 -10.37 -14.78
CA CYS A 116 11.16 -9.21 -14.63
C CYS A 116 11.29 -8.46 -15.95
N PHE A 117 11.29 -7.13 -15.90
CA PHE A 117 11.37 -6.27 -17.06
C PHE A 117 12.03 -4.92 -16.73
N LYS A 118 12.43 -4.19 -17.76
CA LYS A 118 12.95 -2.83 -17.64
C LYS A 118 12.30 -1.94 -18.69
N PRO A 119 12.07 -0.64 -18.43
CA PRO A 119 11.54 0.29 -19.42
C PRO A 119 12.57 0.56 -20.52
N TYR A 120 12.08 0.86 -21.71
CA TYR A 120 12.89 1.45 -22.77
C TYR A 120 13.18 2.93 -22.46
N SER A 121 14.17 3.50 -23.13
CA SER A 121 14.61 4.90 -22.91
C SER A 121 13.57 5.96 -23.29
N HIS A 122 12.57 5.61 -24.09
CA HIS A 122 11.49 6.53 -24.49
C HIS A 122 10.31 6.56 -23.51
N VAL A 123 10.43 5.85 -22.38
CA VAL A 123 9.40 5.80 -21.33
C VAL A 123 10.01 6.12 -19.98
N SER A 124 9.35 6.98 -19.22
CA SER A 124 9.77 7.35 -17.88
C SER A 124 9.59 6.19 -16.91
N SER A 125 10.70 5.73 -16.31
CA SER A 125 10.68 4.71 -15.26
C SER A 125 9.90 5.17 -14.02
N ASP A 126 10.02 6.45 -13.65
CA ASP A 126 9.29 7.02 -12.51
C ASP A 126 7.78 7.09 -12.80
N PHE A 127 7.39 7.44 -14.02
CA PHE A 127 5.99 7.37 -14.41
C PHE A 127 5.43 5.95 -14.29
N LEU A 128 6.16 4.95 -14.78
CA LEU A 128 5.73 3.55 -14.67
C LEU A 128 5.60 3.08 -13.22
N THR A 129 6.45 3.58 -12.30
CA THR A 129 6.30 3.27 -10.88
C THR A 129 4.92 3.67 -10.36
N HIS A 130 4.49 4.91 -10.64
CA HIS A 130 3.16 5.38 -10.26
C HIS A 130 2.03 4.70 -11.03
N TYR A 131 2.24 4.46 -12.34
CA TYR A 131 1.24 3.80 -13.17
C TYR A 131 0.89 2.40 -12.63
N PHE A 132 1.87 1.61 -12.22
CA PHE A 132 1.67 0.29 -11.67
C PHE A 132 1.12 0.27 -10.23
N GLU A 133 1.02 1.41 -9.54
CA GLU A 133 0.25 1.55 -8.30
C GLU A 133 -1.24 1.78 -8.55
N THR A 134 -1.65 2.05 -9.80
CA THR A 134 -3.07 2.22 -10.15
C THR A 134 -3.74 0.89 -10.51
N SER A 135 -5.06 0.89 -10.60
CA SER A 135 -5.83 -0.25 -11.12
C SER A 135 -5.89 -0.31 -12.66
N LYS A 136 -5.28 0.63 -13.37
CA LYS A 136 -5.42 0.73 -14.84
C LYS A 136 -4.79 -0.44 -15.61
N TRP A 137 -3.76 -1.06 -15.08
CA TRP A 137 -3.13 -2.24 -15.68
C TRP A 137 -3.83 -3.55 -15.30
N HIS A 138 -4.73 -3.53 -14.29
CA HIS A 138 -5.42 -4.72 -13.81
C HIS A 138 -6.31 -5.37 -14.88
N GLN A 139 -6.92 -4.57 -15.75
CA GLN A 139 -7.78 -5.07 -16.82
C GLN A 139 -7.01 -6.02 -17.74
N GLY A 140 -5.81 -5.63 -18.19
CA GLY A 140 -4.99 -6.47 -19.05
C GLY A 140 -4.62 -7.81 -18.39
N ILE A 141 -4.37 -7.80 -17.07
CA ILE A 141 -4.10 -9.05 -16.33
C ILE A 141 -5.38 -9.89 -16.18
N SER A 142 -6.52 -9.26 -15.88
CA SER A 142 -7.79 -9.98 -15.71
C SER A 142 -8.24 -10.72 -16.97
N GLU A 143 -7.92 -10.18 -18.15
CA GLU A 143 -8.24 -10.78 -19.45
C GLU A 143 -7.40 -12.03 -19.76
N ILE A 144 -6.17 -12.12 -19.23
CA ILE A 144 -5.22 -13.21 -19.49
C ILE A 144 -5.06 -14.17 -18.31
N ALA A 145 -5.47 -13.78 -17.11
CA ALA A 145 -5.41 -14.64 -15.94
C ALA A 145 -6.46 -15.75 -16.05
N VAL A 146 -6.02 -16.96 -16.37
CA VAL A 146 -6.91 -18.13 -16.40
C VAL A 146 -7.16 -18.60 -14.98
N GLU A 147 -8.44 -18.71 -14.60
CA GLU A 147 -8.82 -19.34 -13.34
C GLU A 147 -8.33 -20.78 -13.30
N GLY A 148 -7.46 -21.08 -12.35
CA GLY A 148 -6.93 -22.42 -12.16
C GLY A 148 -6.71 -22.72 -10.70
N ALA A 149 -7.54 -23.57 -10.11
CA ALA A 149 -7.52 -24.04 -8.72
C ALA A 149 -6.20 -24.72 -8.28
N ARG A 150 -5.14 -24.68 -9.07
CA ARG A 150 -3.93 -25.47 -8.86
C ARG A 150 -2.75 -24.72 -8.25
N ASN A 151 -2.80 -23.40 -8.08
CA ASN A 151 -1.57 -22.64 -7.85
C ASN A 151 -1.48 -21.93 -6.49
N HIS A 152 -2.09 -22.45 -5.44
CA HIS A 152 -1.83 -21.99 -4.06
C HIS A 152 -1.68 -20.46 -3.89
N GLY A 153 -2.60 -19.67 -4.46
CA GLY A 153 -2.54 -18.20 -4.37
C GLY A 153 -1.71 -17.50 -5.45
N LEU A 154 -1.33 -18.21 -6.54
CA LEU A 154 -0.66 -17.61 -7.69
C LEU A 154 -1.61 -17.52 -8.90
N LEU A 155 -1.66 -16.36 -9.54
CA LEU A 155 -2.32 -16.17 -10.81
C LEU A 155 -1.62 -16.97 -11.91
N ASN A 156 -2.40 -17.66 -12.75
CA ASN A 156 -1.86 -18.35 -13.90
C ASN A 156 -1.74 -17.36 -15.08
N VAL A 157 -0.64 -16.61 -15.12
CA VAL A 157 -0.33 -15.64 -16.16
C VAL A 157 0.89 -16.10 -16.91
N GLY A 158 0.73 -16.34 -18.23
CA GLY A 158 1.81 -16.65 -19.13
C GLY A 158 2.78 -15.48 -19.30
N ILE A 159 4.07 -15.76 -19.48
CA ILE A 159 5.06 -14.67 -19.65
C ILE A 159 4.79 -13.89 -20.95
N GLN A 160 4.47 -14.60 -22.05
CA GLN A 160 4.19 -13.96 -23.32
C GLN A 160 2.91 -13.12 -23.23
N ASP A 161 1.84 -13.69 -22.68
CA ASP A 161 0.56 -13.00 -22.51
C ASP A 161 0.70 -11.73 -21.67
N PHE A 162 1.55 -11.77 -20.64
CA PHE A 162 1.85 -10.59 -19.82
C PHE A 162 2.45 -9.45 -20.65
N PHE A 163 3.36 -9.73 -21.59
CA PHE A 163 3.96 -8.69 -22.43
C PHE A 163 3.03 -8.22 -23.56
N GLU A 164 1.95 -8.92 -23.84
CA GLU A 164 0.89 -8.56 -24.80
C GLU A 164 -0.26 -7.76 -24.15
N THR A 165 -0.24 -7.58 -22.81
CA THR A 165 -1.27 -6.80 -22.12
C THR A 165 -1.32 -5.36 -22.62
N ARG A 166 -2.54 -4.79 -22.69
CA ARG A 166 -2.78 -3.46 -23.24
C ARG A 166 -2.79 -2.40 -22.16
N HIS A 167 -2.17 -1.27 -22.47
CA HIS A 167 -1.99 -0.15 -21.55
C HIS A 167 -2.23 1.16 -22.30
N CYS A 168 -2.91 2.11 -21.63
CA CYS A 168 -3.10 3.45 -22.17
C CYS A 168 -2.14 4.42 -21.48
N LEU A 169 -1.22 5.03 -22.23
CA LEU A 169 -0.14 5.86 -21.73
C LEU A 169 -0.02 7.17 -22.52
N PRO A 170 0.45 8.27 -21.89
CA PRO A 170 0.84 9.47 -22.61
C PRO A 170 2.04 9.17 -23.50
N GLN A 171 1.98 9.62 -24.76
CA GLN A 171 3.06 9.40 -25.73
C GLN A 171 4.26 10.33 -25.52
N SER A 172 4.04 11.46 -24.87
CA SER A 172 5.08 12.43 -24.58
C SER A 172 5.86 12.02 -23.34
N LEU A 173 7.17 11.78 -23.48
CA LEU A 173 8.06 11.54 -22.34
C LEU A 173 8.03 12.71 -21.35
N LEU A 174 7.92 13.95 -21.83
CA LEU A 174 7.83 15.15 -20.99
C LEU A 174 6.55 15.14 -20.15
N GLU A 175 5.42 14.66 -20.68
CA GLU A 175 4.19 14.51 -19.91
C GLU A 175 4.35 13.45 -18.83
N GLN A 176 4.92 12.31 -19.17
CA GLN A 176 5.19 11.23 -18.21
C GLN A 176 6.08 11.71 -17.06
N GLU A 177 7.20 12.38 -17.38
CA GLU A 177 8.14 12.93 -16.39
C GLU A 177 7.47 13.98 -15.49
N LYS A 178 6.62 14.84 -16.06
CA LYS A 178 5.91 15.87 -15.30
C LYS A 178 4.88 15.26 -14.34
N ILE A 179 4.15 14.25 -14.79
CA ILE A 179 3.21 13.49 -13.93
C ILE A 179 3.99 12.82 -12.80
N ALA A 180 5.06 12.11 -13.12
CA ALA A 180 5.88 11.41 -12.13
C ALA A 180 6.46 12.38 -11.09
N LYS A 181 7.04 13.50 -11.54
CA LYS A 181 7.58 14.52 -10.63
C LYS A 181 6.52 15.10 -9.70
N PHE A 182 5.32 15.36 -10.21
CA PHE A 182 4.21 15.85 -9.38
C PHE A 182 3.81 14.83 -8.32
N LEU A 183 3.65 13.56 -8.69
CA LEU A 183 3.29 12.49 -7.77
C LEU A 183 4.39 12.23 -6.73
N ASN A 184 5.65 12.21 -7.14
CA ASN A 184 6.79 12.08 -6.22
C ASN A 184 6.78 13.19 -5.16
N LEU A 185 6.52 14.45 -5.55
CA LEU A 185 6.44 15.57 -4.59
C LEU A 185 5.30 15.40 -3.59
N ILE A 186 4.17 14.83 -4.00
CA ILE A 186 3.06 14.51 -3.10
C ILE A 186 3.47 13.41 -2.12
N GLU A 187 4.09 12.33 -2.59
CA GLU A 187 4.56 11.22 -1.74
C GLU A 187 5.63 11.68 -0.73
N GLU A 188 6.60 12.48 -1.17
CA GLU A 188 7.60 13.08 -0.29
C GLU A 188 6.96 13.94 0.80
N ARG A 189 5.92 14.73 0.44
CA ARG A 189 5.19 15.52 1.42
C ARG A 189 4.43 14.67 2.41
N ILE A 190 3.76 13.62 1.95
CA ILE A 190 3.05 12.67 2.83
C ILE A 190 4.04 12.00 3.79
N ALA A 191 5.17 11.51 3.28
CA ALA A 191 6.21 10.89 4.09
C ALA A 191 6.76 11.85 5.16
N THR A 192 7.00 13.11 4.78
CA THR A 192 7.47 14.16 5.70
C THR A 192 6.43 14.45 6.80
N GLN A 193 5.15 14.56 6.44
CA GLN A 193 4.08 14.80 7.42
C GLN A 193 3.93 13.64 8.39
N ASN A 194 4.00 12.40 7.89
CA ASN A 194 3.94 11.20 8.73
C ASN A 194 5.09 11.16 9.73
N LYS A 195 6.30 11.53 9.30
CA LYS A 195 7.47 11.64 10.19
C LYS A 195 7.27 12.69 11.26
N ILE A 196 6.77 13.87 10.91
CA ILE A 196 6.45 14.93 11.88
C ILE A 196 5.43 14.45 12.92
N ILE A 197 4.37 13.76 12.47
CA ILE A 197 3.35 13.20 13.36
C ILE A 197 3.99 12.18 14.33
N GLU A 198 4.86 11.31 13.84
CA GLU A 198 5.57 10.34 14.68
C GLU A 198 6.46 11.03 15.71
N ASP A 199 7.25 12.03 15.30
CA ASP A 199 8.14 12.79 16.19
C ASP A 199 7.34 13.56 17.26
N LEU A 200 6.19 14.15 16.89
CA LEU A 200 5.29 14.81 17.85
C LEU A 200 4.68 13.81 18.86
N LYS A 201 4.34 12.60 18.43
CA LYS A 201 3.87 11.54 19.34
C LYS A 201 4.97 11.15 20.33
N LYS A 202 6.21 10.98 19.87
CA LYS A 202 7.36 10.68 20.74
C LYS A 202 7.62 11.82 21.72
N LEU A 203 7.58 13.07 21.25
CA LEU A 203 7.77 14.27 22.11
C LEU A 203 6.67 14.35 23.18
N LYS A 204 5.40 14.14 22.79
CA LYS A 204 4.28 14.09 23.75
C LYS A 204 4.53 13.05 24.83
N SER A 205 4.93 11.82 24.46
CA SER A 205 5.26 10.77 25.43
C SER A 205 6.37 11.20 26.38
N ALA A 206 7.48 11.70 25.84
CA ALA A 206 8.62 12.14 26.64
C ALA A 206 8.27 13.27 27.62
N ILE A 207 7.48 14.26 27.19
CA ILE A 207 7.00 15.34 28.07
C ILE A 207 6.10 14.77 29.17
N THR A 208 5.19 13.88 28.82
CA THR A 208 4.30 13.22 29.80
C THR A 208 5.13 12.49 30.84
N ASP A 209 6.09 11.68 30.41
CA ASP A 209 6.97 10.93 31.32
C ASP A 209 7.77 11.86 32.23
N LEU A 210 8.36 12.93 31.69
CA LEU A 210 9.10 13.93 32.47
C LEU A 210 8.19 14.62 33.52
N LEU A 211 6.99 15.02 33.15
CA LEU A 211 6.04 15.67 34.05
C LEU A 211 5.66 14.72 35.21
N PHE A 212 5.34 13.48 34.93
CA PHE A 212 4.97 12.53 35.99
C PHE A 212 6.16 12.09 36.85
N HIS A 213 7.36 11.95 36.29
CA HIS A 213 8.56 11.63 37.06
C HIS A 213 9.09 12.79 37.90
N SER A 214 8.74 14.05 37.58
CA SER A 214 9.16 15.23 38.35
C SER A 214 8.35 15.48 39.62
N ILE A 215 7.27 14.70 39.86
CA ILE A 215 6.44 14.84 41.07
C ILE A 215 7.18 14.23 42.26
N ALA A 216 7.76 15.09 43.12
CA ALA A 216 8.58 14.66 44.23
C ALA A 216 7.79 13.92 45.33
N ASP A 217 6.49 14.28 45.53
CA ASP A 217 5.63 13.76 46.59
C ASP A 217 4.46 12.93 46.01
N ALA A 218 4.75 12.05 45.06
CA ALA A 218 3.73 11.19 44.47
C ALA A 218 3.23 10.17 45.48
N HIS A 219 1.94 10.21 45.75
CA HIS A 219 1.27 9.21 46.62
C HIS A 219 0.51 8.18 45.78
N THR A 220 0.70 6.92 46.10
CA THR A 220 -0.08 5.87 45.49
C THR A 220 -1.48 5.83 46.11
N ILE A 221 -2.51 5.96 45.27
CA ILE A 221 -3.91 5.83 45.67
C ILE A 221 -4.60 4.72 44.89
N ARG A 222 -5.48 3.98 45.51
CA ARG A 222 -6.28 2.98 44.78
C ARG A 222 -7.29 3.68 43.90
N LEU A 223 -7.40 3.27 42.63
CA LEU A 223 -8.30 3.87 41.63
C LEU A 223 -9.76 3.91 42.15
N GLY A 224 -10.23 2.86 42.76
CA GLY A 224 -11.58 2.80 43.36
C GLY A 224 -11.86 3.78 44.52
N LYS A 225 -10.86 4.54 45.00
CA LYS A 225 -11.06 5.65 45.95
C LYS A 225 -11.33 6.99 45.27
N ILE A 226 -10.98 7.12 43.97
CA ILE A 226 -11.09 8.36 43.20
C ILE A 226 -12.03 8.24 42.02
N ALA A 227 -12.41 7.02 41.63
CA ALA A 227 -13.30 6.76 40.52
C ALA A 227 -14.25 5.63 40.83
N HIS A 228 -15.47 5.71 40.34
CA HIS A 228 -16.42 4.62 40.34
C HIS A 228 -16.14 3.73 39.12
N ILE A 229 -15.80 2.46 39.34
CA ILE A 229 -15.43 1.53 38.27
C ILE A 229 -16.59 0.57 38.05
N THR A 230 -17.10 0.52 36.84
CA THR A 230 -18.22 -0.36 36.48
C THR A 230 -18.14 -0.68 34.97
N ASN A 231 -18.86 -1.72 34.57
CA ASN A 231 -18.99 -2.08 33.15
C ASN A 231 -20.20 -1.39 32.55
N GLY A 232 -20.13 -1.07 31.27
CA GLY A 232 -21.29 -0.68 30.46
C GLY A 232 -22.24 -1.87 30.30
N ALA A 233 -23.51 -1.56 30.05
CA ALA A 233 -24.51 -2.53 29.62
C ALA A 233 -24.69 -2.40 28.12
N GLY A 234 -24.76 -3.50 27.39
CA GLY A 234 -24.97 -3.54 25.95
C GLY A 234 -24.04 -4.55 25.28
N ASP A 235 -24.57 -5.25 24.29
CA ASP A 235 -23.80 -6.17 23.48
C ASP A 235 -23.29 -5.46 22.22
N VAL A 236 -22.04 -5.74 21.84
CA VAL A 236 -21.42 -5.21 20.61
C VAL A 236 -22.23 -5.60 19.37
N GLN A 237 -22.95 -6.72 19.41
CA GLN A 237 -23.77 -7.19 18.29
C GLN A 237 -25.00 -6.30 18.02
N ASP A 238 -25.45 -5.58 19.04
CA ASP A 238 -26.61 -4.67 18.95
C ASP A 238 -26.21 -3.23 18.62
N ALA A 239 -24.90 -2.95 18.53
CA ALA A 239 -24.38 -1.64 18.17
C ALA A 239 -24.21 -1.48 16.64
N ASN A 240 -24.48 -0.27 16.12
CA ASN A 240 -24.35 0.07 14.72
C ASN A 240 -23.19 1.05 14.48
N THR A 241 -22.48 0.92 13.38
CA THR A 241 -21.47 1.88 12.93
C THR A 241 -22.07 3.15 12.34
N GLU A 242 -23.32 3.08 11.86
CA GLU A 242 -24.06 4.24 11.34
C GLU A 242 -24.85 4.90 12.47
N HIS A 243 -24.73 6.24 12.55
CA HIS A 243 -25.51 7.04 13.50
C HIS A 243 -27.00 6.99 13.14
N GLN A 244 -27.83 6.67 14.13
CA GLN A 244 -29.28 6.71 14.04
C GLN A 244 -29.82 7.81 14.96
N GLU A 245 -30.94 8.43 14.58
CA GLU A 245 -31.61 9.43 15.40
C GLU A 245 -31.98 8.82 16.76
N ASP A 246 -31.74 9.56 17.85
CA ASP A 246 -31.93 9.11 19.25
C ASP A 246 -31.01 8.00 19.75
N TRP A 247 -29.95 7.67 19.03
CA TRP A 247 -28.95 6.71 19.50
C TRP A 247 -27.74 7.40 20.17
N TYR A 248 -27.13 6.71 21.14
CA TYR A 248 -26.03 7.19 21.97
C TYR A 248 -24.70 6.58 21.57
N PRO A 249 -23.58 7.28 21.77
CA PRO A 249 -22.25 6.74 21.53
C PRO A 249 -21.99 5.47 22.33
N PHE A 250 -21.55 4.43 21.62
CA PHE A 250 -21.18 3.14 22.19
C PHE A 250 -19.71 2.86 21.94
N PHE A 251 -19.01 2.50 23.00
CA PHE A 251 -17.58 2.24 22.99
C PHE A 251 -17.30 0.79 23.30
N ASP A 252 -16.66 0.10 22.38
CA ASP A 252 -16.11 -1.22 22.58
C ASP A 252 -14.58 -1.19 22.50
N ARG A 253 -13.95 -2.35 22.32
CA ARG A 253 -12.50 -2.49 22.16
C ARG A 253 -11.95 -1.97 20.81
N SER A 254 -12.81 -1.67 19.84
CA SER A 254 -12.39 -1.10 18.55
C SER A 254 -12.11 0.39 18.67
N GLU A 255 -11.37 0.95 17.72
CA GLU A 255 -11.15 2.41 17.65
C GLU A 255 -12.35 3.15 17.05
N GLU A 256 -13.24 2.43 16.39
CA GLU A 256 -14.41 2.98 15.71
C GLU A 256 -15.52 3.30 16.71
N LEU A 257 -16.10 4.51 16.58
CA LEU A 257 -17.27 4.90 17.36
C LEU A 257 -18.50 4.19 16.79
N LYS A 258 -19.24 3.53 17.69
CA LYS A 258 -20.53 2.90 17.38
C LYS A 258 -21.66 3.61 18.08
N TRP A 259 -22.87 3.24 17.75
CA TRP A 259 -24.10 3.83 18.27
C TRP A 259 -25.00 2.75 18.85
N PHE A 260 -25.70 3.08 19.94
CA PHE A 260 -26.57 2.15 20.68
C PHE A 260 -27.87 2.82 21.09
N PRO A 261 -29.01 2.13 21.10
CA PRO A 261 -30.31 2.75 21.35
C PRO A 261 -30.53 3.26 22.77
N THR A 262 -29.70 2.83 23.72
CA THR A 262 -29.79 3.27 25.13
C THR A 262 -28.40 3.62 25.66
N TYR A 263 -28.35 4.45 26.69
CA TYR A 263 -27.09 4.76 27.38
C TYR A 263 -27.03 4.11 28.78
N SER A 264 -25.82 3.77 29.20
CA SER A 264 -25.56 3.22 30.54
C SER A 264 -25.09 4.28 31.54
N PHE A 265 -24.51 5.38 31.04
CA PHE A 265 -23.91 6.45 31.83
C PHE A 265 -24.24 7.79 31.23
N ASP A 266 -24.57 8.74 32.11
CA ASP A 266 -24.81 10.15 31.80
C ASP A 266 -23.89 11.01 32.69
N LYS A 267 -22.58 10.83 32.52
CA LYS A 267 -21.52 11.50 33.30
C LYS A 267 -20.21 11.48 32.54
N GLU A 268 -19.34 12.43 32.86
CA GLU A 268 -17.95 12.35 32.45
C GLU A 268 -17.34 10.99 32.81
N ALA A 269 -16.74 10.34 31.86
CA ALA A 269 -16.15 9.03 32.02
C ALA A 269 -14.83 8.85 31.27
N VAL A 270 -13.95 8.06 31.87
CA VAL A 270 -12.81 7.49 31.18
C VAL A 270 -13.16 6.04 30.85
N ILE A 271 -13.30 5.77 29.58
CA ILE A 271 -13.65 4.45 29.06
C ILE A 271 -12.35 3.69 28.79
N TYR A 272 -12.25 2.49 29.33
CA TYR A 272 -11.08 1.65 29.21
C TYR A 272 -11.48 0.24 28.77
N ALA A 273 -10.88 -0.27 27.71
CA ALA A 273 -11.14 -1.63 27.24
C ALA A 273 -10.54 -2.65 28.22
N GLY A 274 -11.37 -3.58 28.72
CA GLY A 274 -10.92 -4.63 29.63
C GLY A 274 -10.17 -5.76 28.93
N GLU A 275 -10.34 -5.91 27.60
CA GLU A 275 -9.73 -6.96 26.78
C GLU A 275 -9.32 -6.40 25.41
N GLY A 276 -8.29 -6.97 24.80
CA GLY A 276 -7.84 -6.61 23.44
C GLY A 276 -6.39 -6.18 23.37
N GLN A 277 -5.94 -5.81 22.17
CA GLN A 277 -4.55 -5.39 21.92
C GLN A 277 -4.28 -3.90 22.21
N SER A 278 -5.33 -3.09 22.29
CA SER A 278 -5.21 -1.64 22.49
C SER A 278 -5.91 -1.24 23.78
N PHE A 279 -5.12 -0.79 24.76
CA PHE A 279 -5.61 -0.34 26.07
C PHE A 279 -5.56 1.19 26.20
N TYR A 280 -5.96 1.94 25.16
CA TYR A 280 -5.99 3.39 25.21
C TYR A 280 -7.27 3.86 25.92
N PRO A 281 -7.14 4.57 27.06
CA PRO A 281 -8.29 5.18 27.71
C PRO A 281 -8.88 6.28 26.82
N ARG A 282 -10.20 6.34 26.74
CA ARG A 282 -10.96 7.36 26.02
C ARG A 282 -11.71 8.21 27.04
N TYR A 283 -11.53 9.52 26.94
CA TYR A 283 -12.33 10.46 27.71
C TYR A 283 -13.58 10.83 26.92
N TYR A 284 -14.72 10.78 27.60
CA TYR A 284 -16.00 11.19 27.08
C TYR A 284 -16.71 12.09 28.09
N ASN A 285 -17.24 13.23 27.57
CA ASN A 285 -17.95 14.24 28.33
C ASN A 285 -19.38 14.41 27.81
#